data_486f136eaea36507706a0bc3b62ed333
#
_entry.id   486f136eaea36507706a0bc3b62ed333
#
_cell.length_a   1.000
_cell.length_b   1.000
_cell.length_c   1.000
_cell.angle_alpha   90.00
_cell.angle_beta   90.00
_cell.angle_gamma   90.00
#
_symmetry.space_group_name_H-M   'P 1'
#
loop_
_entity.id
_entity.type
_entity.pdbx_description
1 polymer ?
#
loop_
_entity_poly.entity_id
_entity_poly.type
_entity_poly.pdbx_seq_one_letter_code
_entity_poly.pdbx_strand_id
1 'polypeptide(L)'
;LDKAKIKNVYNHISIFLAKENKRFQISKIAHNARNREYVGVVEWLSDAGIVNLCYSLADIELPLKGNYDPKMYKIYFKDTGLLIASLDEEAQEDLRQNRNFGTYKGAIYENIVGDMLVKQGYKLYYYKRDNPSLEMDFFVRDADSLVPIEVKSNDGATLSLKKLIENEKYGDIKYGIKLCNKNIGFNGSFYTIPYCLAFLLKRFLKFKHHRASSAGCHFNK
;
A
#
# COMPACT_ATOMS: atom_id res chain seq x y z
N LEU A 1 -11.66 24.97 9.77
CA LEU A 1 -10.84 23.84 10.23
C LEU A 1 -9.88 24.32 11.30
N ASP A 2 -9.72 23.53 12.35
CA ASP A 2 -8.85 23.82 13.49
C ASP A 2 -7.39 23.52 13.11
N LYS A 3 -6.55 24.58 13.06
CA LYS A 3 -5.12 24.48 12.72
C LYS A 3 -4.35 23.54 13.65
N ALA A 4 -4.71 23.51 14.94
CA ALA A 4 -4.05 22.65 15.92
C ALA A 4 -4.33 21.18 15.62
N LYS A 5 -5.56 20.83 15.24
CA LYS A 5 -5.91 19.47 14.84
C LYS A 5 -5.22 19.03 13.55
N ILE A 6 -5.11 19.94 12.56
CA ILE A 6 -4.37 19.66 11.31
C ILE A 6 -2.92 19.33 11.62
N LYS A 7 -2.25 20.18 12.40
CA LYS A 7 -0.85 19.97 12.81
C LYS A 7 -0.68 18.67 13.58
N ASN A 8 -1.64 18.37 14.47
CA ASN A 8 -1.61 17.14 15.26
C ASN A 8 -1.71 15.89 14.39
N VAL A 9 -2.68 15.83 13.44
CA VAL A 9 -2.79 14.72 12.49
C VAL A 9 -1.51 14.59 11.68
N TYR A 10 -1.04 15.69 11.07
CA TYR A 10 0.15 15.71 10.23
C TYR A 10 1.38 15.13 10.94
N ASN A 11 1.65 15.59 12.15
CA ASN A 11 2.81 15.16 12.93
C ASN A 11 2.76 13.68 13.36
N HIS A 12 1.57 13.07 13.38
CA HIS A 12 1.44 11.66 13.77
C HIS A 12 1.51 10.70 12.58
N ILE A 13 1.47 11.17 11.32
CA ILE A 13 1.49 10.28 10.15
C ILE A 13 2.74 9.43 10.12
N SER A 14 3.93 10.03 10.23
CA SER A 14 5.21 9.31 10.23
C SER A 14 5.31 8.32 11.39
N ILE A 15 4.80 8.70 12.57
CA ILE A 15 4.78 7.86 13.76
C ILE A 15 3.94 6.59 13.53
N PHE A 16 2.78 6.71 12.88
CA PHE A 16 1.96 5.54 12.58
C PHE A 16 2.56 4.67 11.48
N LEU A 17 3.14 5.28 10.45
CA LEU A 17 3.82 4.54 9.37
C LEU A 17 5.02 3.73 9.87
N ALA A 18 5.70 4.20 10.92
CA ALA A 18 6.82 3.50 11.54
C ALA A 18 6.40 2.29 12.41
N LYS A 19 5.12 2.16 12.78
CA LYS A 19 4.64 1.04 13.59
C LYS A 19 4.45 -0.22 12.75
N GLU A 20 4.51 -1.38 13.39
CA GLU A 20 4.12 -2.66 12.78
C GLU A 20 2.66 -2.61 12.27
N ASN A 21 1.75 -2.07 13.10
CA ASN A 21 0.40 -1.75 12.66
C ASN A 21 0.31 -0.29 12.21
N LYS A 22 0.41 -0.07 10.91
CA LYS A 22 0.40 1.26 10.27
C LYS A 22 -0.99 1.90 10.16
N ARG A 23 -2.04 1.25 10.68
CA ARG A 23 -3.39 1.81 10.71
C ARG A 23 -3.41 3.11 11.51
N PHE A 24 -3.92 4.18 10.91
CA PHE A 24 -4.06 5.45 11.59
C PHE A 24 -5.20 5.40 12.61
N GLN A 25 -4.93 5.77 13.85
CA GLN A 25 -5.88 5.67 14.95
C GLN A 25 -6.01 7.04 15.65
N ILE A 26 -7.11 7.72 15.38
CA ILE A 26 -7.38 9.06 15.91
C ILE A 26 -7.36 9.08 17.45
N SER A 27 -7.85 8.04 18.11
CA SER A 27 -7.83 7.93 19.57
C SER A 27 -6.42 7.92 20.19
N LYS A 28 -5.39 7.71 19.38
CA LYS A 28 -3.98 7.67 19.84
C LYS A 28 -3.19 8.97 19.58
N ILE A 29 -3.82 9.98 18.92
CA ILE A 29 -3.13 11.22 18.58
C ILE A 29 -3.35 12.33 19.62
N ALA A 30 -4.43 12.25 20.41
CA ALA A 30 -4.69 13.17 21.52
C ALA A 30 -5.54 12.49 22.59
N HIS A 31 -5.38 12.93 23.83
CA HIS A 31 -6.22 12.48 24.94
C HIS A 31 -7.69 12.86 24.66
N ASN A 32 -8.58 11.87 24.75
CA ASN A 32 -10.02 12.03 24.45
C ASN A 32 -10.37 12.41 22.98
N ALA A 33 -9.44 12.26 22.03
CA ALA A 33 -9.72 12.50 20.61
C ALA A 33 -10.83 11.58 20.10
N ARG A 34 -11.90 12.19 19.57
CA ARG A 34 -13.03 11.47 18.98
C ARG A 34 -12.93 11.48 17.46
N ASN A 35 -13.25 10.35 16.84
CA ASN A 35 -13.18 10.20 15.40
C ASN A 35 -13.93 11.30 14.64
N ARG A 36 -15.16 11.64 15.09
CA ARG A 36 -16.00 12.68 14.48
C ARG A 36 -15.36 14.08 14.43
N GLU A 37 -14.38 14.36 15.30
CA GLU A 37 -13.74 15.67 15.39
C GLU A 37 -12.57 15.82 14.44
N TYR A 38 -12.02 14.70 13.94
CA TYR A 38 -10.80 14.62 13.14
C TYR A 38 -11.04 14.10 11.71
N VAL A 39 -12.22 13.50 11.42
CA VAL A 39 -12.53 12.99 10.06
C VAL A 39 -12.39 14.10 9.03
N GLY A 40 -13.00 15.26 9.23
CA GLY A 40 -12.86 16.39 8.31
C GLY A 40 -11.45 16.94 8.18
N VAL A 41 -10.58 16.73 9.17
CA VAL A 41 -9.15 17.11 9.10
C VAL A 41 -8.40 16.19 8.18
N VAL A 42 -8.63 14.87 8.29
CA VAL A 42 -7.98 13.86 7.43
C VAL A 42 -8.45 14.02 5.98
N GLU A 43 -9.75 14.22 5.77
CA GLU A 43 -10.32 14.50 4.45
C GLU A 43 -9.72 15.76 3.84
N TRP A 44 -9.62 16.84 4.62
CA TRP A 44 -9.01 18.09 4.17
C TRP A 44 -7.55 17.92 3.76
N LEU A 45 -6.72 17.16 4.51
CA LEU A 45 -5.34 16.86 4.14
C LEU A 45 -5.25 16.07 2.81
N SER A 46 -6.21 15.18 2.59
CA SER A 46 -6.32 14.42 1.34
C SER A 46 -6.73 15.32 0.16
N ASP A 47 -7.75 16.17 0.34
CA ASP A 47 -8.25 17.09 -0.69
C ASP A 47 -7.24 18.19 -1.02
N ALA A 48 -6.48 18.65 -0.02
CA ALA A 48 -5.35 19.56 -0.20
C ALA A 48 -4.16 18.91 -0.94
N GLY A 49 -4.23 17.61 -1.21
CA GLY A 49 -3.18 16.90 -1.94
C GLY A 49 -1.90 16.65 -1.13
N ILE A 50 -1.98 16.68 0.19
CA ILE A 50 -0.84 16.44 1.09
C ILE A 50 -0.67 14.94 1.36
N VAL A 51 -1.79 14.21 1.46
CA VAL A 51 -1.79 12.78 1.79
C VAL A 51 -2.63 11.94 0.84
N ASN A 52 -2.32 10.65 0.78
CA ASN A 52 -3.08 9.60 0.13
C ASN A 52 -3.67 8.67 1.20
N LEU A 53 -4.97 8.39 1.13
CA LEU A 53 -5.63 7.45 2.04
C LEU A 53 -5.64 6.05 1.43
N CYS A 54 -5.20 5.06 2.21
CA CYS A 54 -5.23 3.65 1.86
C CYS A 54 -6.21 2.95 2.79
N TYR A 55 -7.36 2.50 2.25
CA TYR A 55 -8.44 1.94 3.04
C TYR A 55 -8.28 0.44 3.28
N SER A 56 -8.70 -0.02 4.46
CA SER A 56 -8.74 -1.45 4.76
C SER A 56 -9.86 -2.13 3.99
N LEU A 57 -9.58 -3.24 3.33
CA LEU A 57 -10.61 -4.12 2.82
C LEU A 57 -11.23 -4.91 3.98
N ALA A 58 -12.56 -5.01 4.00
CA ALA A 58 -13.30 -5.92 4.87
C ALA A 58 -13.22 -7.34 4.31
N ASP A 59 -13.42 -7.47 2.99
CA ASP A 59 -13.30 -8.72 2.26
C ASP A 59 -12.40 -8.56 1.03
N ILE A 60 -11.68 -9.65 0.69
CA ILE A 60 -10.75 -9.69 -0.45
C ILE A 60 -11.49 -10.22 -1.67
N GLU A 61 -12.31 -9.36 -2.27
CA GLU A 61 -13.10 -9.69 -3.46
C GLU A 61 -13.37 -8.44 -4.32
N LEU A 62 -13.82 -8.63 -5.55
CA LEU A 62 -14.27 -7.57 -6.43
C LEU A 62 -15.78 -7.30 -6.22
N PRO A 63 -16.23 -6.02 -6.33
CA PRO A 63 -15.46 -4.81 -6.63
C PRO A 63 -14.80 -4.20 -5.38
N LEU A 64 -13.54 -3.82 -5.44
CA LEU A 64 -12.79 -3.24 -4.31
C LEU A 64 -13.52 -2.07 -3.62
N LYS A 65 -14.19 -1.22 -4.41
CA LYS A 65 -14.93 -0.06 -3.89
C LYS A 65 -16.13 -0.44 -3.01
N GLY A 66 -16.66 -1.65 -3.17
CA GLY A 66 -17.78 -2.16 -2.36
C GLY A 66 -17.33 -2.78 -1.03
N ASN A 67 -16.06 -3.17 -0.93
CA ASN A 67 -15.56 -4.04 0.14
C ASN A 67 -14.55 -3.37 1.07
N TYR A 68 -14.50 -2.05 1.15
CA TYR A 68 -13.60 -1.36 2.09
C TYR A 68 -14.34 -0.75 3.29
N ASP A 69 -13.64 -0.66 4.41
CA ASP A 69 -14.10 0.05 5.60
C ASP A 69 -13.59 1.51 5.57
N PRO A 70 -14.48 2.52 5.43
CA PRO A 70 -14.07 3.92 5.39
C PRO A 70 -13.51 4.45 6.72
N LYS A 71 -13.68 3.72 7.82
CA LYS A 71 -13.17 4.08 9.15
C LYS A 71 -11.78 3.51 9.43
N MET A 72 -11.30 2.63 8.57
CA MET A 72 -10.04 1.93 8.74
C MET A 72 -9.09 2.26 7.58
N TYR A 73 -8.08 3.06 7.82
CA TYR A 73 -7.13 3.48 6.79
C TYR A 73 -5.72 3.66 7.33
N LYS A 74 -4.74 3.53 6.42
CA LYS A 74 -3.38 4.03 6.55
C LYS A 74 -3.31 5.39 5.86
N ILE A 75 -2.42 6.28 6.29
CA ILE A 75 -2.19 7.58 5.67
C ILE A 75 -0.75 7.60 5.14
N TYR A 76 -0.58 7.82 3.85
CA TYR A 76 0.70 8.02 3.19
C TYR A 76 0.86 9.48 2.78
N PHE A 77 2.07 10.02 2.83
CA PHE A 77 2.34 11.32 2.22
C PHE A 77 2.34 11.21 0.69
N LYS A 78 1.77 12.21 0.02
CA LYS A 78 1.79 12.30 -1.44
C LYS A 78 3.18 12.67 -1.98
N ASP A 79 4.00 13.29 -1.14
CA ASP A 79 5.41 13.53 -1.38
C ASP A 79 6.22 12.83 -0.28
N THR A 80 7.08 11.90 -0.68
CA THR A 80 7.95 11.17 0.26
C THR A 80 8.95 12.09 0.94
N GLY A 81 9.30 13.24 0.34
CA GLY A 81 10.09 14.28 0.98
C GLY A 81 9.43 14.81 2.25
N LEU A 82 8.09 14.96 2.26
CA LEU A 82 7.36 15.36 3.46
C LEU A 82 7.44 14.29 4.57
N LEU A 83 7.40 13.00 4.20
CA LEU A 83 7.61 11.93 5.16
C LEU A 83 9.00 12.02 5.80
N ILE A 84 10.04 12.18 4.98
CA ILE A 84 11.42 12.28 5.44
C ILE A 84 11.60 13.53 6.30
N ALA A 85 11.07 14.68 5.89
CA ALA A 85 11.15 15.94 6.62
C ALA A 85 10.39 15.89 7.97
N SER A 86 9.43 14.98 8.13
CA SER A 86 8.69 14.78 9.39
C SER A 86 9.41 13.89 10.40
N LEU A 87 10.54 13.27 10.02
CA LEU A 87 11.39 12.50 10.92
C LEU A 87 12.29 13.44 11.73
N ASP A 88 12.76 12.96 12.89
CA ASP A 88 13.78 13.66 13.66
C ASP A 88 15.12 13.73 12.92
N GLU A 89 16.00 14.61 13.38
CA GLU A 89 17.26 14.91 12.71
C GLU A 89 18.20 13.69 12.67
N GLU A 90 18.21 12.90 13.74
CA GLU A 90 18.96 11.66 13.86
C GLU A 90 18.49 10.61 12.86
N ALA A 91 17.18 10.43 12.70
CA ALA A 91 16.61 9.50 11.72
C ALA A 91 16.88 9.95 10.27
N GLN A 92 16.86 11.26 10.01
CA GLN A 92 17.24 11.79 8.69
C GLN A 92 18.73 11.54 8.39
N GLU A 93 19.61 11.69 9.39
CA GLU A 93 21.03 11.41 9.23
C GLU A 93 21.31 9.92 9.05
N ASP A 94 20.63 9.06 9.79
CA ASP A 94 20.68 7.60 9.58
C ASP A 94 20.25 7.23 8.14
N LEU A 95 19.23 7.90 7.61
CA LEU A 95 18.82 7.78 6.22
C LEU A 95 19.94 8.14 5.24
N ARG A 96 20.60 9.29 5.41
CA ARG A 96 21.68 9.74 4.53
C ARG A 96 22.88 8.78 4.57
N GLN A 97 23.17 8.23 5.74
CA GLN A 97 24.27 7.30 5.94
C GLN A 97 23.92 5.83 5.66
N ASN A 98 22.68 5.54 5.24
CA ASN A 98 22.16 4.19 5.03
C ASN A 98 22.34 3.27 6.26
N ARG A 99 22.11 3.81 7.47
CA ARG A 99 22.23 3.12 8.75
C ARG A 99 20.87 3.08 9.48
N ASN A 100 20.72 2.15 10.41
CA ASN A 100 19.60 2.06 11.37
C ASN A 100 18.18 2.15 10.77
N PHE A 101 18.01 1.77 9.54
CA PHE A 101 16.77 1.92 8.78
C PHE A 101 15.58 1.08 9.27
N GLY A 102 15.81 0.12 10.16
CA GLY A 102 14.87 -0.97 10.47
C GLY A 102 13.38 -0.59 10.46
N THR A 103 13.01 0.37 11.27
CA THR A 103 11.60 0.74 11.49
C THR A 103 11.02 1.58 10.34
N TYR A 104 11.78 2.55 9.83
CA TYR A 104 11.28 3.47 8.79
C TYR A 104 11.41 2.95 7.36
N LYS A 105 12.31 2.01 7.11
CA LYS A 105 12.59 1.51 5.76
C LYS A 105 11.35 0.98 5.07
N GLY A 106 10.60 0.12 5.74
CA GLY A 106 9.34 -0.41 5.21
C GLY A 106 8.31 0.69 4.94
N ALA A 107 8.19 1.66 5.87
CA ALA A 107 7.29 2.79 5.74
C ALA A 107 7.59 3.66 4.51
N ILE A 108 8.87 3.97 4.27
CA ILE A 108 9.31 4.78 3.14
C ILE A 108 9.03 4.08 1.82
N TYR A 109 9.33 2.78 1.70
CA TYR A 109 9.05 2.02 0.47
C TYR A 109 7.55 1.89 0.20
N GLU A 110 6.74 1.61 1.22
CA GLU A 110 5.28 1.59 1.06
C GLU A 110 4.73 2.96 0.66
N ASN A 111 5.24 4.05 1.26
CA ASN A 111 4.84 5.42 0.89
C ASN A 111 5.15 5.72 -0.57
N ILE A 112 6.37 5.40 -1.04
CA ILE A 112 6.79 5.61 -2.43
C ILE A 112 5.90 4.81 -3.38
N VAL A 113 5.67 3.53 -3.10
CA VAL A 113 4.83 2.65 -3.92
C VAL A 113 3.38 3.14 -3.92
N GLY A 114 2.83 3.49 -2.76
CA GLY A 114 1.48 4.03 -2.65
C GLY A 114 1.28 5.28 -3.51
N ASP A 115 2.21 6.24 -3.46
CA ASP A 115 2.17 7.43 -4.31
C ASP A 115 2.27 7.09 -5.80
N MET A 116 3.18 6.17 -6.19
CA MET A 116 3.28 5.70 -7.57
C MET A 116 1.99 5.04 -8.08
N LEU A 117 1.28 4.29 -7.25
CA LEU A 117 0.00 3.68 -7.60
C LEU A 117 -1.08 4.75 -7.80
N VAL A 118 -1.17 5.74 -6.90
CA VAL A 118 -2.13 6.85 -7.03
C VAL A 118 -1.88 7.65 -8.31
N LYS A 119 -0.63 7.95 -8.65
CA LYS A 119 -0.25 8.65 -9.91
C LYS A 119 -0.65 7.88 -11.16
N GLN A 120 -0.82 6.57 -11.07
CA GLN A 120 -1.35 5.73 -12.15
C GLN A 120 -2.90 5.65 -12.14
N GLY A 121 -3.56 6.34 -11.20
CA GLY A 121 -5.03 6.40 -11.09
C GLY A 121 -5.63 5.25 -10.28
N TYR A 122 -4.86 4.53 -9.49
CA TYR A 122 -5.38 3.55 -8.54
C TYR A 122 -5.84 4.24 -7.25
N LYS A 123 -6.96 3.76 -6.68
CA LYS A 123 -7.27 3.97 -5.26
C LYS A 123 -6.52 2.94 -4.46
N LEU A 124 -6.05 3.34 -3.28
CA LEU A 124 -5.26 2.46 -2.42
C LEU A 124 -6.15 1.66 -1.49
N TYR A 125 -5.92 0.37 -1.47
CA TYR A 125 -6.56 -0.58 -0.56
C TYR A 125 -5.50 -1.50 0.01
N TYR A 126 -5.63 -1.85 1.30
CA TYR A 126 -4.80 -2.85 1.98
C TYR A 126 -5.69 -3.87 2.68
N TYR A 127 -5.12 -4.96 3.13
CA TYR A 127 -5.82 -5.93 3.97
C TYR A 127 -4.96 -6.31 5.15
N LYS A 128 -5.58 -6.39 6.33
CA LYS A 128 -4.95 -6.91 7.53
C LYS A 128 -5.95 -7.68 8.36
N ARG A 129 -5.58 -8.91 8.70
CA ARG A 129 -6.32 -9.79 9.61
C ARG A 129 -5.36 -10.27 10.70
N ASP A 130 -5.81 -10.23 11.94
CA ASP A 130 -4.97 -10.57 13.09
C ASP A 130 -4.95 -12.09 13.39
N ASN A 131 -6.04 -12.82 13.10
CA ASN A 131 -6.11 -14.25 13.36
C ASN A 131 -6.85 -15.01 12.23
N PRO A 132 -6.17 -15.89 11.46
CA PRO A 132 -4.71 -15.99 11.36
C PRO A 132 -4.09 -14.72 10.79
N SER A 133 -2.86 -14.41 11.18
CA SER A 133 -2.17 -13.21 10.69
C SER A 133 -2.02 -13.25 9.18
N LEU A 134 -2.65 -12.29 8.51
CA LEU A 134 -2.60 -12.09 7.07
C LEU A 134 -2.61 -10.60 6.78
N GLU A 135 -1.53 -10.10 6.23
CA GLU A 135 -1.40 -8.70 5.85
C GLU A 135 -0.92 -8.59 4.40
N MET A 136 -1.50 -7.64 3.65
CA MET A 136 -1.10 -7.29 2.30
C MET A 136 -1.09 -5.77 2.15
N ASP A 137 -0.01 -5.23 1.61
CA ASP A 137 0.24 -3.80 1.58
C ASP A 137 -0.70 -3.07 0.64
N PHE A 138 -0.92 -3.61 -0.57
CA PHE A 138 -1.85 -3.02 -1.54
C PHE A 138 -2.61 -4.06 -2.34
N PHE A 139 -3.76 -3.63 -2.86
CA PHE A 139 -4.53 -4.37 -3.86
C PHE A 139 -4.87 -3.46 -5.03
N VAL A 140 -4.72 -3.98 -6.24
CA VAL A 140 -5.20 -3.33 -7.47
C VAL A 140 -6.04 -4.30 -8.27
N ARG A 141 -6.91 -3.74 -9.11
CA ARG A 141 -7.68 -4.53 -10.07
C ARG A 141 -6.95 -4.61 -11.40
N ASP A 142 -6.88 -5.81 -11.95
CA ASP A 142 -6.40 -6.11 -13.29
C ASP A 142 -7.51 -6.82 -14.06
N ALA A 143 -8.22 -6.10 -14.94
CA ALA A 143 -9.42 -6.55 -15.65
C ALA A 143 -10.44 -7.24 -14.70
N ASP A 144 -10.47 -8.57 -14.70
CA ASP A 144 -11.33 -9.42 -13.89
C ASP A 144 -10.63 -10.05 -12.68
N SER A 145 -9.37 -9.71 -12.43
CA SER A 145 -8.55 -10.27 -11.36
C SER A 145 -8.25 -9.23 -10.30
N LEU A 146 -8.13 -9.70 -9.07
CA LEU A 146 -7.62 -8.95 -7.93
C LEU A 146 -6.14 -9.25 -7.75
N VAL A 147 -5.30 -8.24 -7.77
CA VAL A 147 -3.83 -8.39 -7.69
C VAL A 147 -3.32 -7.86 -6.36
N PRO A 148 -2.94 -8.73 -5.41
CA PRO A 148 -2.24 -8.35 -4.20
C PRO A 148 -0.81 -7.90 -4.52
N ILE A 149 -0.37 -6.83 -3.86
CA ILE A 149 0.97 -6.26 -3.98
C ILE A 149 1.61 -6.23 -2.61
N GLU A 150 2.74 -6.90 -2.47
CA GLU A 150 3.57 -6.91 -1.27
C GLU A 150 4.85 -6.09 -1.51
N VAL A 151 5.14 -5.14 -0.62
CA VAL A 151 6.32 -4.28 -0.68
C VAL A 151 7.34 -4.74 0.33
N LYS A 152 8.55 -5.08 -0.12
CA LYS A 152 9.65 -5.51 0.73
C LYS A 152 10.86 -4.61 0.53
N SER A 153 11.43 -4.09 1.60
CA SER A 153 12.67 -3.30 1.55
C SER A 153 13.88 -4.10 1.05
N ASN A 154 13.83 -5.42 1.17
CA ASN A 154 14.81 -6.40 0.71
C ASN A 154 14.09 -7.59 0.08
N ASP A 155 14.81 -8.66 -0.24
CA ASP A 155 14.23 -9.92 -0.73
C ASP A 155 13.66 -10.78 0.43
N GLY A 156 12.80 -10.20 1.25
CA GLY A 156 12.17 -10.89 2.35
C GLY A 156 11.13 -11.93 1.92
N ALA A 157 10.76 -12.82 2.85
CA ALA A 157 9.74 -13.84 2.62
C ALA A 157 8.36 -13.23 2.29
N THR A 158 7.61 -13.90 1.44
CA THR A 158 6.28 -13.50 0.92
C THR A 158 5.19 -14.49 1.34
N LEU A 159 5.18 -14.87 2.62
CA LEU A 159 4.25 -15.88 3.14
C LEU A 159 2.79 -15.46 2.98
N SER A 160 2.47 -14.19 3.27
CA SER A 160 1.11 -13.66 3.12
C SER A 160 0.66 -13.66 1.66
N LEU A 161 1.55 -13.25 0.74
CA LEU A 161 1.25 -13.24 -0.70
C LEU A 161 0.98 -14.65 -1.22
N LYS A 162 1.82 -15.64 -0.85
CA LYS A 162 1.60 -17.05 -1.22
C LYS A 162 0.29 -17.59 -0.66
N LYS A 163 0.01 -17.37 0.62
CA LYS A 163 -1.25 -17.79 1.25
C LYS A 163 -2.48 -17.23 0.55
N LEU A 164 -2.42 -15.98 0.06
CA LEU A 164 -3.53 -15.37 -0.68
C LEU A 164 -3.74 -16.03 -2.04
N ILE A 165 -2.66 -16.30 -2.78
CA ILE A 165 -2.72 -16.86 -4.13
C ILE A 165 -3.16 -18.32 -4.10
N GLU A 166 -2.71 -19.09 -3.10
CA GLU A 166 -2.97 -20.53 -2.98
C GLU A 166 -4.32 -20.86 -2.34
N ASN A 167 -5.02 -19.87 -1.78
CA ASN A 167 -6.27 -20.10 -1.07
C ASN A 167 -7.47 -19.94 -2.02
N GLU A 168 -8.15 -21.04 -2.28
CA GLU A 168 -9.34 -21.11 -3.15
C GLU A 168 -10.47 -20.15 -2.74
N LYS A 169 -10.54 -19.76 -1.46
CA LYS A 169 -11.50 -18.75 -0.98
C LYS A 169 -11.36 -17.42 -1.73
N TYR A 170 -10.17 -17.07 -2.21
CA TYR A 170 -9.89 -15.82 -2.91
C TYR A 170 -9.80 -16.03 -4.43
N GLY A 171 -10.84 -16.60 -5.03
CA GLY A 171 -10.88 -17.00 -6.44
C GLY A 171 -10.61 -15.87 -7.46
N ASP A 172 -10.80 -14.61 -7.06
CA ASP A 172 -10.44 -13.43 -7.87
C ASP A 172 -8.92 -13.21 -7.98
N ILE A 173 -8.12 -13.84 -7.09
CA ILE A 173 -6.65 -13.71 -7.10
C ILE A 173 -6.04 -14.83 -7.95
N LYS A 174 -5.58 -14.47 -9.14
CA LYS A 174 -4.91 -15.42 -10.06
C LYS A 174 -3.38 -15.39 -9.93
N TYR A 175 -2.82 -14.31 -9.45
CA TYR A 175 -1.40 -14.07 -9.23
C TYR A 175 -1.20 -12.84 -8.35
N GLY A 176 0.05 -12.60 -7.93
CA GLY A 176 0.40 -11.43 -7.14
C GLY A 176 1.66 -10.72 -7.64
N ILE A 177 2.03 -9.65 -6.97
CA ILE A 177 3.23 -8.87 -7.26
C ILE A 177 4.01 -8.63 -5.97
N LYS A 178 5.30 -8.94 -6.01
CA LYS A 178 6.28 -8.56 -5.01
C LYS A 178 7.13 -7.40 -5.54
N LEU A 179 7.10 -6.27 -4.84
CA LEU A 179 7.97 -5.14 -5.12
C LEU A 179 9.15 -5.17 -4.14
N CYS A 180 10.36 -5.26 -4.64
CA CYS A 180 11.57 -5.34 -3.82
C CYS A 180 12.82 -4.85 -4.58
N ASN A 181 14.01 -5.07 -4.03
CA ASN A 181 15.29 -4.69 -4.67
C ASN A 181 15.85 -5.73 -5.64
N LYS A 182 15.07 -6.74 -6.02
CA LYS A 182 15.48 -7.77 -6.99
C LYS A 182 15.05 -7.43 -8.40
N ASN A 183 15.68 -8.06 -9.37
CA ASN A 183 15.34 -7.91 -10.78
C ASN A 183 13.96 -8.52 -11.11
N ILE A 184 13.44 -8.23 -12.29
CA ILE A 184 12.18 -8.76 -12.77
C ILE A 184 12.27 -10.29 -12.87
N GLY A 185 11.25 -10.97 -12.33
CA GLY A 185 11.14 -12.43 -12.37
C GLY A 185 9.70 -12.89 -12.17
N PHE A 186 9.44 -14.17 -12.48
CA PHE A 186 8.18 -14.85 -12.22
C PHE A 186 8.46 -16.26 -11.72
N ASN A 187 7.84 -16.66 -10.63
CA ASN A 187 8.06 -17.96 -9.99
C ASN A 187 6.89 -18.95 -10.13
N GLY A 188 5.97 -18.69 -11.06
CA GLY A 188 4.76 -19.48 -11.24
C GLY A 188 3.53 -18.93 -10.52
N SER A 189 3.70 -18.21 -9.42
CA SER A 189 2.58 -17.66 -8.61
C SER A 189 2.57 -16.13 -8.58
N PHE A 190 3.73 -15.48 -8.47
CA PHE A 190 3.80 -14.03 -8.44
C PHE A 190 4.98 -13.48 -9.23
N TYR A 191 4.83 -12.24 -9.67
CA TYR A 191 5.90 -11.47 -10.30
C TYR A 191 6.71 -10.76 -9.23
N THR A 192 8.05 -10.84 -9.36
CA THR A 192 8.97 -9.96 -8.64
C THR A 192 9.32 -8.80 -9.55
N ILE A 193 9.18 -7.56 -9.07
CA ILE A 193 9.45 -6.35 -9.84
C ILE A 193 10.24 -5.39 -8.94
N PRO A 194 11.34 -4.77 -9.43
CA PRO A 194 12.03 -3.71 -8.70
C PRO A 194 11.04 -2.59 -8.35
N TYR A 195 11.07 -2.10 -7.12
CA TYR A 195 10.13 -1.04 -6.71
C TYR A 195 10.31 0.27 -7.49
N CYS A 196 11.48 0.53 -8.05
CA CYS A 196 11.70 1.66 -8.96
C CYS A 196 10.87 1.56 -10.26
N LEU A 197 10.34 0.39 -10.61
CA LEU A 197 9.45 0.18 -11.75
C LEU A 197 7.96 0.16 -11.36
N ALA A 198 7.62 0.41 -10.12
CA ALA A 198 6.22 0.42 -9.67
C ALA A 198 5.37 1.45 -10.43
N PHE A 199 5.95 2.54 -10.93
CA PHE A 199 5.27 3.54 -11.77
C PHE A 199 4.82 3.01 -13.15
N LEU A 200 5.33 1.86 -13.59
CA LEU A 200 4.92 1.18 -14.82
C LEU A 200 3.90 0.06 -14.59
N LEU A 201 3.47 -0.16 -13.36
CA LEU A 201 2.66 -1.33 -13.00
C LEU A 201 1.36 -1.43 -13.82
N LYS A 202 0.65 -0.33 -14.00
CA LYS A 202 -0.57 -0.29 -14.80
C LYS A 202 -0.34 -0.67 -16.27
N ARG A 203 0.79 -0.25 -16.83
CA ARG A 203 1.21 -0.61 -18.17
C ARG A 203 1.54 -2.10 -18.26
N PHE A 204 2.30 -2.62 -17.29
CA PHE A 204 2.63 -4.03 -17.20
C PHE A 204 1.38 -4.91 -17.16
N LEU A 205 0.40 -4.59 -16.31
CA LEU A 205 -0.85 -5.34 -16.19
C LEU A 205 -1.63 -5.34 -17.53
N LYS A 206 -1.75 -4.19 -18.18
CA LYS A 206 -2.42 -4.10 -19.50
C LYS A 206 -1.73 -4.98 -20.57
N PHE A 207 -0.40 -4.96 -20.65
CA PHE A 207 0.33 -5.78 -21.63
C PHE A 207 0.19 -7.28 -21.38
N LYS A 208 0.13 -7.70 -20.14
CA LYS A 208 -0.09 -9.09 -19.78
C LYS A 208 -1.42 -9.62 -20.33
N HIS A 209 -2.48 -8.81 -20.27
CA HIS A 209 -3.78 -9.16 -20.84
C HIS A 209 -3.75 -9.35 -22.36
N HIS A 210 -3.13 -8.44 -23.10
CA HIS A 210 -3.05 -8.54 -24.55
C HIS A 210 -2.33 -9.80 -25.01
N ARG A 211 -1.29 -10.25 -24.31
CA ARG A 211 -0.60 -11.50 -24.63
C ARG A 211 -1.42 -12.75 -24.30
N ALA A 212 -2.18 -12.75 -23.22
CA ALA A 212 -3.06 -13.87 -22.88
C ALA A 212 -4.20 -14.01 -23.90
N SER A 213 -4.77 -12.91 -24.38
CA SER A 213 -5.83 -12.90 -25.40
C SER A 213 -5.33 -13.35 -26.79
N SER A 214 -4.09 -12.99 -27.16
CA SER A 214 -3.49 -13.41 -28.44
C SER A 214 -3.00 -14.87 -28.43
N ALA A 215 -2.61 -15.42 -27.29
CA ALA A 215 -2.25 -16.83 -27.17
C ALA A 215 -3.47 -17.77 -27.21
N GLY A 216 -4.64 -17.31 -26.79
CA GLY A 216 -5.90 -18.07 -26.87
C GLY A 216 -6.50 -18.18 -28.27
N CYS A 217 -6.03 -17.41 -29.25
CA CYS A 217 -6.57 -17.39 -30.61
C CYS A 217 -5.91 -18.41 -31.57
N HIS A 218 -4.91 -19.17 -31.12
CA HIS A 218 -4.16 -20.11 -31.97
C HIS A 218 -4.47 -21.60 -31.75
N PHE A 219 -5.50 -21.96 -30.98
CA PHE A 219 -5.88 -23.37 -30.75
C PHE A 219 -7.26 -23.74 -31.25
N ASN A 220 -7.78 -23.11 -32.31
CA ASN A 220 -8.94 -23.62 -33.07
C ASN A 220 -8.67 -23.44 -34.57
N LYS A 221 -7.91 -24.37 -35.12
CA LYS A 221 -7.97 -24.77 -36.54
C LYS A 221 -7.63 -26.25 -36.66
#